data_bc8f6abe7cd43d319417d72d7adae443
#
_entry.id   bc8f6abe7cd43d319417d72d7adae443
#
_cell.length_a   1.000
_cell.length_b   1.000
_cell.length_c   1.000
_cell.angle_alpha   90.00
_cell.angle_beta   90.00
_cell.angle_gamma   90.00
#
_symmetry.space_group_name_H-M   'P 1'
#
loop_
_entity.id
_entity.type
_entity.pdbx_description
1 polymer ?
#
loop_
_entity_poly.entity_id
_entity_poly.type
_entity_poly.pdbx_seq_one_letter_code
_entity_poly.pdbx_strand_id
1 'polypeptide(L)'
;MIYCVSDIHGELDKFERLLTLIQFSENDHLYVIGDAIDRCAMGVDILRLVMDTSNMTMLLGNHEQMCLATLGPHNEFGARELWRRNGGSSTYRELFYHRTPHERNMILHFLAGLPDHLDITVDGQQFHLVHGCPGADRDTRIWGRIKPEDRSPYPDTICIVGHTPVNFLTGVS
;
A
#
# COMPACT_ATOMS: atom_id res chain seq x y z
N MET A 1 18.16 4.38 8.85
CA MET A 1 16.87 5.01 9.31
C MET A 1 15.67 4.15 8.95
N ILE A 2 14.47 4.47 9.53
CA ILE A 2 13.21 3.80 9.17
C ILE A 2 12.28 4.86 8.60
N TYR A 3 11.70 4.54 7.45
CA TYR A 3 10.78 5.42 6.70
C TYR A 3 9.45 4.72 6.47
N CYS A 4 8.39 5.51 6.34
CA CYS A 4 7.08 5.05 5.91
C CYS A 4 6.57 5.92 4.77
N VAL A 5 5.93 5.30 3.77
CA VAL A 5 5.25 5.97 2.67
C VAL A 5 3.96 5.22 2.36
N SER A 6 2.93 5.92 1.90
CA SER A 6 1.64 5.33 1.52
C SER A 6 1.08 6.01 0.27
N ASP A 7 0.11 5.34 -0.37
CA ASP A 7 -0.71 5.93 -1.44
C ASP A 7 0.11 6.47 -2.62
N ILE A 8 1.08 5.68 -3.10
CA ILE A 8 1.99 6.06 -4.21
C ILE A 8 1.25 6.08 -5.56
N HIS A 9 0.29 5.17 -5.74
CA HIS A 9 -0.62 5.14 -6.89
C HIS A 9 0.04 5.23 -8.27
N GLY A 10 1.09 4.44 -8.48
CA GLY A 10 1.76 4.36 -9.79
C GLY A 10 2.61 5.57 -10.16
N GLU A 11 2.88 6.47 -9.23
CA GLU A 11 3.74 7.65 -9.40
C GLU A 11 5.24 7.28 -9.20
N LEU A 12 5.76 6.37 -10.04
CA LEU A 12 7.13 5.84 -9.91
C LEU A 12 8.18 6.94 -9.86
N ASP A 13 8.11 7.92 -10.76
CA ASP A 13 9.09 9.02 -10.80
C ASP A 13 9.16 9.81 -9.47
N LYS A 14 7.99 10.01 -8.84
CA LYS A 14 7.94 10.69 -7.53
C LYS A 14 8.49 9.78 -6.43
N PHE A 15 8.23 8.49 -6.51
CA PHE A 15 8.74 7.52 -5.55
C PHE A 15 10.26 7.41 -5.64
N GLU A 16 10.84 7.29 -6.84
CA GLU A 16 12.29 7.27 -7.05
C GLU A 16 12.95 8.58 -6.61
N ARG A 17 12.30 9.72 -6.89
CA ARG A 17 12.76 11.01 -6.40
C ARG A 17 12.75 11.09 -4.87
N LEU A 18 11.73 10.53 -4.21
CA LEU A 18 11.69 10.43 -2.74
C LEU A 18 12.87 9.61 -2.22
N LEU A 19 13.12 8.42 -2.78
CA LEU A 19 14.25 7.56 -2.39
C LEU A 19 15.60 8.28 -2.55
N THR A 20 15.75 9.03 -3.64
CA THR A 20 16.94 9.86 -3.88
C THR A 20 17.06 10.98 -2.82
N LEU A 21 15.96 11.68 -2.52
CA LEU A 21 15.94 12.79 -1.57
C LEU A 21 16.32 12.36 -0.15
N ILE A 22 15.83 11.20 0.29
CA ILE A 22 16.16 10.64 1.61
C ILE A 22 17.50 9.88 1.61
N GLN A 23 18.18 9.80 0.46
CA GLN A 23 19.42 9.03 0.27
C GLN A 23 19.26 7.57 0.74
N PHE A 24 18.14 6.94 0.38
CA PHE A 24 17.79 5.58 0.80
C PHE A 24 18.92 4.61 0.47
N SER A 25 19.34 3.81 1.44
CA SER A 25 20.48 2.92 1.37
C SER A 25 20.20 1.57 2.02
N GLU A 26 21.11 0.62 1.91
CA GLU A 26 21.02 -0.71 2.53
C GLU A 26 20.92 -0.68 4.08
N ASN A 27 21.33 0.43 4.70
CA ASN A 27 21.25 0.63 6.16
C ASN A 27 19.89 1.19 6.63
N ASP A 28 18.99 1.46 5.70
CA ASP A 28 17.66 1.99 5.97
C ASP A 28 16.61 0.88 5.83
N HIS A 29 15.39 1.14 6.31
CA HIS A 29 14.23 0.31 6.03
C HIS A 29 13.05 1.17 5.62
N LEU A 30 12.35 0.80 4.55
CA LEU A 30 11.16 1.49 4.07
C LEU A 30 9.93 0.60 4.18
N TYR A 31 8.91 1.09 4.87
CA TYR A 31 7.58 0.49 4.88
C TYR A 31 6.66 1.21 3.89
N VAL A 32 6.16 0.49 2.89
CA VAL A 32 5.12 0.95 1.97
C VAL A 32 3.77 0.53 2.52
N ILE A 33 2.98 1.48 3.01
CA ILE A 33 1.74 1.23 3.74
C ILE A 33 0.55 1.18 2.77
N GLY A 34 0.62 0.27 1.79
CA GLY A 34 -0.42 0.02 0.80
C GLY A 34 -0.56 1.08 -0.30
N ASP A 35 -1.43 0.78 -1.25
CA ASP A 35 -1.83 1.62 -2.37
C ASP A 35 -0.65 2.08 -3.26
N ALA A 36 0.20 1.12 -3.64
CA ALA A 36 1.27 1.36 -4.61
C ALA A 36 0.76 1.42 -6.04
N ILE A 37 -0.32 0.70 -6.34
CA ILE A 37 -0.88 0.55 -7.69
C ILE A 37 -2.06 1.48 -7.96
N ASP A 38 -2.55 1.45 -9.22
CA ASP A 38 -3.73 2.14 -9.73
C ASP A 38 -3.55 3.66 -9.90
N ARG A 39 -4.53 4.28 -10.53
CA ARG A 39 -4.65 5.69 -10.88
C ARG A 39 -3.62 6.14 -11.92
N CYS A 40 -2.33 6.14 -11.59
CA CYS A 40 -1.26 6.45 -12.55
C CYS A 40 -0.68 5.17 -13.18
N ALA A 41 0.11 5.33 -14.22
CA ALA A 41 0.89 4.27 -14.81
C ALA A 41 2.11 3.93 -13.91
N MET A 42 2.73 2.78 -14.12
CA MET A 42 3.94 2.31 -13.44
C MET A 42 3.73 1.77 -12.01
N GLY A 43 2.49 1.46 -11.60
CA GLY A 43 2.22 0.83 -10.32
C GLY A 43 2.84 -0.57 -10.19
N VAL A 44 2.84 -1.33 -11.28
CA VAL A 44 3.48 -2.65 -11.35
C VAL A 44 5.00 -2.56 -11.24
N ASP A 45 5.61 -1.50 -11.78
CA ASP A 45 7.05 -1.28 -11.64
C ASP A 45 7.43 -0.88 -10.21
N ILE A 46 6.55 -0.14 -9.50
CA ILE A 46 6.72 0.10 -8.05
C ILE A 46 6.68 -1.21 -7.28
N LEU A 47 5.72 -2.11 -7.56
CA LEU A 47 5.67 -3.42 -6.91
C LEU A 47 6.95 -4.21 -7.14
N ARG A 48 7.49 -4.19 -8.38
CA ARG A 48 8.74 -4.87 -8.70
C ARG A 48 9.91 -4.28 -7.92
N LEU A 49 10.01 -2.97 -7.85
CA LEU A 49 11.04 -2.29 -7.07
C LEU A 49 10.99 -2.73 -5.60
N VAL A 50 9.79 -2.80 -5.01
CA VAL A 50 9.60 -3.30 -3.64
C VAL A 50 9.97 -4.78 -3.50
N MET A 51 9.57 -5.63 -4.46
CA MET A 51 9.90 -7.06 -4.46
C MET A 51 11.40 -7.34 -4.56
N ASP A 52 12.12 -6.52 -5.35
CA ASP A 52 13.55 -6.69 -5.63
C ASP A 52 14.44 -6.03 -4.56
N THR A 53 13.87 -5.26 -3.61
CA THR A 53 14.61 -4.50 -2.60
C THR A 53 14.39 -5.10 -1.20
N SER A 54 15.39 -5.80 -0.69
CA SER A 54 15.28 -6.60 0.56
C SER A 54 14.97 -5.81 1.82
N ASN A 55 15.26 -4.52 1.85
CA ASN A 55 14.97 -3.61 2.95
C ASN A 55 13.74 -2.72 2.69
N MET A 56 12.87 -3.15 1.80
CA MET A 56 11.51 -2.63 1.65
C MET A 56 10.49 -3.69 2.09
N THR A 57 9.48 -3.26 2.84
CA THR A 57 8.35 -4.10 3.26
C THR A 57 7.06 -3.40 2.90
N MET A 58 6.12 -4.14 2.32
CA MET A 58 4.84 -3.57 1.90
C MET A 58 3.67 -4.17 2.68
N LEU A 59 2.68 -3.35 2.97
CA LEU A 59 1.37 -3.74 3.48
C LEU A 59 0.33 -3.76 2.37
N LEU A 60 -0.73 -4.52 2.61
CA LEU A 60 -1.88 -4.56 1.72
C LEU A 60 -2.72 -3.28 1.86
N GLY A 61 -2.90 -2.55 0.78
CA GLY A 61 -3.89 -1.48 0.67
C GLY A 61 -5.19 -1.95 0.01
N ASN A 62 -6.20 -1.09 -0.02
CA ASN A 62 -7.47 -1.44 -0.65
C ASN A 62 -7.35 -1.56 -2.18
N HIS A 63 -6.41 -0.90 -2.81
CA HIS A 63 -6.16 -1.03 -4.25
C HIS A 63 -5.55 -2.39 -4.59
N GLU A 64 -4.60 -2.89 -3.83
CA GLU A 64 -4.08 -4.25 -3.95
C GLU A 64 -5.16 -5.29 -3.69
N GLN A 65 -6.03 -5.07 -2.69
CA GLN A 65 -7.15 -5.97 -2.40
C GLN A 65 -8.15 -6.02 -3.57
N MET A 66 -8.51 -4.88 -4.17
CA MET A 66 -9.39 -4.84 -5.35
C MET A 66 -8.77 -5.58 -6.55
N CYS A 67 -7.47 -5.44 -6.76
CA CYS A 67 -6.74 -6.19 -7.79
C CYS A 67 -6.85 -7.70 -7.55
N LEU A 68 -6.60 -8.16 -6.32
CA LEU A 68 -6.71 -9.58 -5.94
C LEU A 68 -8.14 -10.11 -6.04
N ALA A 69 -9.14 -9.36 -5.61
CA ALA A 69 -10.55 -9.74 -5.72
C ALA A 69 -10.99 -9.86 -7.20
N THR A 70 -10.34 -9.14 -8.10
CA THR A 70 -10.64 -9.18 -9.54
C THR A 70 -9.85 -10.24 -10.30
N LEU A 71 -8.55 -10.40 -10.00
CA LEU A 71 -7.62 -11.22 -10.79
C LEU A 71 -7.14 -12.47 -10.06
N GLY A 72 -7.37 -12.55 -8.76
CA GLY A 72 -7.01 -13.70 -7.93
C GLY A 72 -7.90 -14.93 -8.17
N PRO A 73 -7.59 -16.05 -7.52
CA PRO A 73 -8.30 -17.32 -7.72
C PRO A 73 -9.77 -17.29 -7.26
N HIS A 74 -10.12 -16.35 -6.40
CA HIS A 74 -11.47 -16.17 -5.86
C HIS A 74 -12.10 -14.89 -6.41
N ASN A 75 -12.25 -14.83 -7.75
CA ASN A 75 -12.87 -13.69 -8.43
C ASN A 75 -14.25 -13.36 -7.83
N GLU A 76 -14.38 -12.20 -7.20
CA GLU A 76 -15.58 -11.78 -6.50
C GLU A 76 -16.55 -11.05 -7.45
N PHE A 77 -17.85 -11.33 -7.28
CA PHE A 77 -18.88 -10.65 -8.09
C PHE A 77 -18.81 -9.12 -7.87
N GLY A 78 -18.72 -8.37 -8.97
CA GLY A 78 -18.65 -6.90 -8.93
C GLY A 78 -17.27 -6.31 -8.65
N ALA A 79 -16.27 -7.11 -8.24
CA ALA A 79 -14.93 -6.64 -7.92
C ALA A 79 -14.27 -5.88 -9.09
N ARG A 80 -14.41 -6.38 -10.32
CA ARG A 80 -13.86 -5.73 -11.51
C ARG A 80 -14.40 -4.32 -11.72
N GLU A 81 -15.69 -4.10 -11.51
CA GLU A 81 -16.29 -2.77 -11.68
C GLU A 81 -15.87 -1.83 -10.55
N LEU A 82 -15.81 -2.32 -9.33
CA LEU A 82 -15.30 -1.56 -8.19
C LEU A 82 -13.86 -1.11 -8.46
N TRP A 83 -12.98 -2.03 -8.85
CA TRP A 83 -11.59 -1.74 -9.15
C TRP A 83 -11.44 -0.74 -10.29
N ARG A 84 -12.17 -0.94 -11.39
CA ARG A 84 -12.17 -0.03 -12.53
C ARG A 84 -12.54 1.41 -12.14
N ARG A 85 -13.59 1.58 -11.32
CA ARG A 85 -14.03 2.90 -10.82
C ARG A 85 -13.01 3.59 -9.93
N ASN A 86 -12.17 2.81 -9.25
CA ASN A 86 -11.11 3.31 -8.39
C ASN A 86 -9.75 3.50 -9.09
N GLY A 87 -9.69 3.38 -10.42
CA GLY A 87 -8.48 3.64 -11.19
C GLY A 87 -7.69 2.41 -11.60
N GLY A 88 -8.20 1.19 -11.36
CA GLY A 88 -7.54 -0.08 -11.65
C GLY A 88 -7.26 -0.36 -13.13
N SER A 89 -7.79 0.45 -14.04
CA SER A 89 -7.54 0.30 -15.47
C SER A 89 -6.08 0.51 -15.87
N SER A 90 -5.31 1.30 -15.13
CA SER A 90 -3.87 1.50 -15.34
C SER A 90 -3.12 0.20 -15.05
N THR A 91 -3.27 -0.33 -13.83
CA THR A 91 -2.64 -1.59 -13.41
C THR A 91 -3.08 -2.77 -14.26
N TYR A 92 -4.37 -2.86 -14.63
CA TYR A 92 -4.85 -3.91 -15.54
C TYR A 92 -4.07 -3.88 -16.87
N ARG A 93 -3.87 -2.68 -17.47
CA ARG A 93 -3.10 -2.53 -18.70
C ARG A 93 -1.65 -2.96 -18.52
N GLU A 94 -0.98 -2.53 -17.46
CA GLU A 94 0.39 -2.96 -17.17
C GLU A 94 0.50 -4.48 -17.09
N LEU A 95 -0.37 -5.14 -16.31
CA LEU A 95 -0.35 -6.58 -16.11
C LEU A 95 -0.64 -7.39 -17.38
N PHE A 96 -1.55 -6.93 -18.25
CA PHE A 96 -1.99 -7.72 -19.39
C PHE A 96 -1.32 -7.37 -20.72
N TYR A 97 -0.81 -6.16 -20.89
CA TYR A 97 -0.18 -5.72 -22.14
C TYR A 97 1.34 -5.54 -22.05
N HIS A 98 1.88 -5.41 -20.83
CA HIS A 98 3.30 -5.13 -20.63
C HIS A 98 4.02 -6.20 -19.78
N ARG A 99 3.32 -7.23 -19.31
CA ARG A 99 3.90 -8.33 -18.51
C ARG A 99 3.53 -9.69 -19.09
N THR A 100 4.45 -10.63 -18.97
CA THR A 100 4.20 -12.03 -19.30
C THR A 100 3.21 -12.65 -18.30
N PRO A 101 2.54 -13.77 -18.66
CA PRO A 101 1.71 -14.51 -17.70
C PRO A 101 2.47 -14.95 -16.43
N HIS A 102 3.76 -15.26 -16.56
CA HIS A 102 4.60 -15.65 -15.43
C HIS A 102 4.82 -14.46 -14.48
N GLU A 103 5.24 -13.30 -14.97
CA GLU A 103 5.42 -12.09 -14.17
C GLU A 103 4.12 -11.66 -13.49
N ARG A 104 3.00 -11.70 -14.20
CA ARG A 104 1.68 -11.42 -13.62
C ARG A 104 1.35 -12.35 -12.45
N ASN A 105 1.60 -13.65 -12.60
CA ASN A 105 1.37 -14.61 -11.52
C ASN A 105 2.29 -14.35 -10.32
N MET A 106 3.55 -13.99 -10.54
CA MET A 106 4.47 -13.61 -9.47
C MET A 106 3.95 -12.39 -8.70
N ILE A 107 3.50 -11.36 -9.40
CA ILE A 107 2.93 -10.16 -8.79
C ILE A 107 1.67 -10.49 -7.98
N LEU A 108 0.72 -11.24 -8.55
CA LEU A 108 -0.49 -11.63 -7.82
C LEU A 108 -0.17 -12.49 -6.59
N HIS A 109 0.83 -13.36 -6.68
CA HIS A 109 1.29 -14.14 -5.54
C HIS A 109 1.91 -13.25 -4.45
N PHE A 110 2.74 -12.29 -4.83
CA PHE A 110 3.30 -11.30 -3.91
C PHE A 110 2.19 -10.52 -3.19
N LEU A 111 1.23 -9.97 -3.94
CA LEU A 111 0.11 -9.22 -3.36
C LEU A 111 -0.72 -10.07 -2.40
N ALA A 112 -0.96 -11.35 -2.73
CA ALA A 112 -1.71 -12.27 -1.87
C ALA A 112 -1.00 -12.61 -0.55
N GLY A 113 0.32 -12.45 -0.50
CA GLY A 113 1.14 -12.66 0.69
C GLY A 113 1.31 -11.42 1.57
N LEU A 114 0.83 -10.25 1.15
CA LEU A 114 1.00 -9.01 1.91
C LEU A 114 0.22 -9.04 3.23
N PRO A 115 0.85 -8.63 4.35
CA PRO A 115 0.16 -8.44 5.61
C PRO A 115 -0.75 -7.19 5.54
N ASP A 116 -1.84 -7.19 6.27
CA ASP A 116 -2.75 -6.04 6.37
C ASP A 116 -2.37 -5.05 7.49
N HIS A 117 -1.42 -5.41 8.34
CA HIS A 117 -0.79 -4.55 9.36
C HIS A 117 0.56 -5.14 9.80
N LEU A 118 1.38 -4.31 10.42
CA LEU A 118 2.62 -4.71 11.09
C LEU A 118 2.79 -3.93 12.39
N ASP A 119 3.29 -4.61 13.42
CA ASP A 119 3.74 -3.99 14.65
C ASP A 119 5.26 -3.99 14.66
N ILE A 120 5.86 -2.82 14.88
CA ILE A 120 7.31 -2.65 14.95
C ILE A 120 7.71 -1.87 16.20
N THR A 121 8.94 -2.07 16.64
CA THR A 121 9.53 -1.31 17.75
C THR A 121 10.76 -0.56 17.25
N VAL A 122 10.79 0.75 17.47
CA VAL A 122 11.91 1.61 17.11
C VAL A 122 12.34 2.39 18.35
N ASP A 123 13.58 2.21 18.78
CA ASP A 123 14.15 2.89 19.97
C ASP A 123 13.27 2.77 21.23
N GLY A 124 12.60 1.61 21.39
CA GLY A 124 11.71 1.33 22.52
C GLY A 124 10.28 1.83 22.36
N GLN A 125 9.98 2.61 21.32
CA GLN A 125 8.62 3.04 21.00
C GLN A 125 7.91 2.01 20.11
N GLN A 126 6.66 1.67 20.45
CA GLN A 126 5.80 0.79 19.65
C GLN A 126 5.12 1.57 18.53
N PHE A 127 5.09 0.98 17.33
CA PHE A 127 4.36 1.50 16.17
C PHE A 127 3.46 0.40 15.60
N HIS A 128 2.24 0.77 15.25
CA HIS A 128 1.29 -0.05 14.50
C HIS A 128 1.11 0.54 13.10
N LEU A 129 1.58 -0.18 12.09
CA LEU A 129 1.49 0.23 10.68
C LEU A 129 0.25 -0.43 10.07
N VAL A 130 -0.64 0.34 9.47
CA VAL A 130 -1.88 -0.15 8.87
C VAL A 130 -2.34 0.79 7.76
N HIS A 131 -2.88 0.25 6.64
CA HIS A 131 -3.26 1.12 5.52
C HIS A 131 -4.49 1.99 5.86
N GLY A 132 -5.57 1.39 6.33
CA GLY A 132 -6.80 2.10 6.65
C GLY A 132 -6.83 2.62 8.09
N CYS A 133 -7.66 2.03 8.93
CA CYS A 133 -7.83 2.42 10.34
C CYS A 133 -7.39 1.27 11.25
N PRO A 134 -6.71 1.55 12.38
CA PRO A 134 -6.46 0.52 13.39
C PRO A 134 -7.75 -0.14 13.84
N GLY A 135 -7.81 -1.47 13.81
CA GLY A 135 -9.03 -2.19 14.15
C GLY A 135 -8.85 -3.71 14.18
N ALA A 136 -9.82 -4.40 14.77
CA ALA A 136 -9.76 -5.85 14.95
C ALA A 136 -10.00 -6.63 13.65
N ASP A 137 -10.84 -6.13 12.78
CA ASP A 137 -11.19 -6.80 11.52
C ASP A 137 -10.35 -6.27 10.33
N ARG A 138 -10.21 -7.15 9.34
CA ARG A 138 -9.39 -6.88 8.15
C ARG A 138 -9.95 -5.73 7.30
N ASP A 139 -11.27 -5.64 7.17
CA ASP A 139 -11.90 -4.61 6.33
C ASP A 139 -11.66 -3.23 6.93
N THR A 140 -11.76 -3.07 8.24
CA THR A 140 -11.39 -1.84 8.93
C THR A 140 -9.92 -1.48 8.70
N ARG A 141 -9.00 -2.45 8.78
CA ARG A 141 -7.57 -2.21 8.56
C ARG A 141 -7.24 -1.80 7.12
N ILE A 142 -8.03 -2.18 6.14
CA ILE A 142 -7.79 -1.90 4.72
C ILE A 142 -8.62 -0.72 4.20
N TRP A 143 -9.87 -0.59 4.62
CA TRP A 143 -10.83 0.39 4.09
C TRP A 143 -11.25 1.48 5.07
N GLY A 144 -10.95 1.31 6.35
CA GLY A 144 -11.33 2.25 7.37
C GLY A 144 -10.69 3.62 7.17
N ARG A 145 -11.42 4.68 7.52
CA ARG A 145 -10.93 6.05 7.45
C ARG A 145 -10.85 6.62 8.85
N ILE A 146 -9.71 7.23 9.16
CA ILE A 146 -9.52 7.96 10.41
C ILE A 146 -10.17 9.34 10.34
N LYS A 147 -10.49 9.88 11.51
CA LYS A 147 -11.00 11.24 11.69
C LYS A 147 -10.03 12.03 12.57
N PRO A 148 -10.07 13.38 12.56
CA PRO A 148 -9.16 14.20 13.36
C PRO A 148 -9.23 13.94 14.87
N GLU A 149 -10.38 13.52 15.36
CA GLU A 149 -10.61 13.21 16.78
C GLU A 149 -10.17 11.81 17.20
N ASP A 150 -9.89 10.92 16.25
CA ASP A 150 -9.53 9.53 16.59
C ASP A 150 -8.19 9.48 17.33
N ARG A 151 -8.09 8.49 18.20
CA ARG A 151 -6.89 8.20 18.98
C ARG A 151 -6.47 6.76 18.76
N SER A 152 -5.19 6.45 18.98
CA SER A 152 -4.73 5.08 18.94
C SER A 152 -5.56 4.21 19.89
N PRO A 153 -6.12 3.08 19.40
CA PRO A 153 -6.80 2.13 20.27
C PRO A 153 -5.82 1.29 21.11
N TYR A 154 -4.55 1.39 20.84
CA TYR A 154 -3.49 0.62 21.50
C TYR A 154 -2.72 1.52 22.48
N PRO A 155 -2.62 1.16 23.78
CA PRO A 155 -1.83 1.91 24.75
C PRO A 155 -0.38 2.07 24.32
N ASP A 156 0.18 3.24 24.52
CA ASP A 156 1.60 3.57 24.26
C ASP A 156 2.10 3.26 22.85
N THR A 157 1.19 3.11 21.88
CA THR A 157 1.48 2.77 20.49
C THR A 157 1.10 3.92 19.55
N ILE A 158 2.03 4.30 18.68
CA ILE A 158 1.80 5.26 17.60
C ILE A 158 1.28 4.49 16.38
N CYS A 159 0.08 4.84 15.90
CA CYS A 159 -0.46 4.28 14.66
C CYS A 159 -0.04 5.13 13.47
N ILE A 160 0.57 4.51 12.45
CA ILE A 160 0.88 5.13 11.16
C ILE A 160 -0.09 4.58 10.12
N VAL A 161 -0.82 5.47 9.47
CA VAL A 161 -1.92 5.13 8.57
C VAL A 161 -1.75 5.80 7.20
N GLY A 162 -2.36 5.21 6.17
CA GLY A 162 -2.54 5.78 4.83
C GLY A 162 -4.01 6.08 4.53
N HIS A 163 -4.44 5.81 3.30
CA HIS A 163 -5.83 5.77 2.82
C HIS A 163 -6.64 7.06 2.99
N THR A 164 -6.48 7.77 4.09
CA THR A 164 -7.23 8.99 4.38
C THR A 164 -6.43 10.21 3.97
N PRO A 165 -6.86 10.99 2.94
CA PRO A 165 -6.14 12.18 2.52
C PRO A 165 -6.00 13.21 3.64
N VAL A 166 -4.80 13.76 3.80
CA VAL A 166 -4.46 14.71 4.89
C VAL A 166 -5.37 15.93 4.92
N ASN A 167 -5.81 16.42 3.76
CA ASN A 167 -6.73 17.56 3.67
C ASN A 167 -8.07 17.31 4.34
N PHE A 168 -8.56 16.06 4.42
CA PHE A 168 -9.75 15.73 5.20
C PHE A 168 -9.52 15.82 6.70
N LEU A 169 -8.27 15.64 7.15
CA LEU A 169 -7.90 15.67 8.57
C LEU A 169 -7.58 17.08 9.05
N THR A 170 -6.95 17.89 8.20
CA THR A 170 -6.42 19.21 8.57
C THR A 170 -7.28 20.37 8.10
N GLY A 171 -8.23 20.14 7.19
CA GLY A 171 -9.03 21.19 6.56
C GLY A 171 -8.22 22.14 5.66
N VAL A 172 -6.97 21.79 5.35
CA VAL A 172 -6.10 22.55 4.44
C VAL A 172 -6.25 21.97 3.05
N SER A 173 -6.72 22.78 2.10
CA SER A 173 -6.87 22.43 0.67
C SER A 173 -5.60 22.72 -0.11
#